data_20be29790266268f3dd009b629234fdf
#
_entry.id   20be29790266268f3dd009b629234fdf
#
_cell.length_a   1.000
_cell.length_b   1.000
_cell.length_c   1.000
_cell.angle_alpha   90.00
_cell.angle_beta   90.00
_cell.angle_gamma   90.00
#
_symmetry.space_group_name_H-M   'P 1'
#
loop_
_entity.id
_entity.type
_entity.pdbx_description
1 polymer ?
#
loop_
_entity_poly.entity_id
_entity_poly.type
_entity_poly.pdbx_seq_one_letter_code
_entity_poly.pdbx_strand_id
1 'polypeptide(L)'
;MLIDTHCHLTMPDFEADRSAVIQRAIDAGISHMITIGTDIEDSKRAIALAEGYEFIYAAVGIHPHDARDITDIENVSDTIKKLASKKKVVALGETGLDYHYMHSPAEIQQEHFRLEINLAKSLGLPVIVHSREAKEDTLRILKEEKVEVTGGVLHCFSGDMDMAEKALNMGLYISFSGVITFKNAKKMHDIVKAIPLNRILIETDAPFLTPVPHRGKRNEPAYVKYTAEKIADIKGISLEELGKTITDNAARLFRLII
;
A
#
# COMPACT_ATOMS: atom_id res chain seq x y z
N MET A 1 -19.53 2.12 0.63
CA MET A 1 -18.54 1.18 1.21
C MET A 1 -17.17 1.59 0.68
N LEU A 2 -16.16 1.74 1.54
CA LEU A 2 -14.79 2.09 1.18
C LEU A 2 -13.82 1.10 1.81
N ILE A 3 -12.62 0.98 1.24
CA ILE A 3 -11.52 0.18 1.78
C ILE A 3 -10.28 1.06 1.92
N ASP A 4 -9.54 0.88 3.02
CA ASP A 4 -8.19 1.46 3.18
C ASP A 4 -7.17 0.37 2.84
N THR A 5 -6.50 0.52 1.69
CA THR A 5 -5.61 -0.54 1.19
C THR A 5 -4.19 -0.47 1.75
N HIS A 6 -3.88 0.55 2.58
CA HIS A 6 -2.55 0.68 3.19
C HIS A 6 -2.60 1.58 4.43
N CYS A 7 -2.42 0.99 5.61
CA CYS A 7 -2.28 1.68 6.88
C CYS A 7 -1.36 0.90 7.82
N HIS A 8 -0.69 1.58 8.77
CA HIS A 8 0.24 0.96 9.72
C HIS A 8 -0.37 0.92 11.12
N LEU A 9 -1.44 0.12 11.30
CA LEU A 9 -2.17 0.02 12.57
C LEU A 9 -1.34 -0.54 13.73
N THR A 10 -0.21 -1.17 13.45
CA THR A 10 0.73 -1.74 14.45
C THR A 10 1.72 -0.74 15.00
N MET A 11 1.85 0.44 14.39
CA MET A 11 2.77 1.48 14.85
C MET A 11 2.47 1.96 16.27
N PRO A 12 3.51 2.40 17.01
CA PRO A 12 3.36 2.91 18.38
C PRO A 12 2.37 4.07 18.51
N ASP A 13 2.21 4.86 17.46
CA ASP A 13 1.24 5.97 17.37
C ASP A 13 -0.19 5.55 17.71
N PHE A 14 -0.55 4.29 17.47
CA PHE A 14 -1.89 3.76 17.73
C PHE A 14 -1.98 2.89 18.99
N GLU A 15 -0.89 2.67 19.70
CA GLU A 15 -0.87 1.73 20.83
C GLU A 15 -1.90 2.05 21.90
N ALA A 16 -2.05 3.33 22.22
CA ALA A 16 -2.96 3.80 23.26
C ALA A 16 -4.46 3.71 22.91
N ASP A 17 -4.80 3.76 21.59
CA ASP A 17 -6.22 3.90 21.18
C ASP A 17 -6.57 3.08 19.91
N ARG A 18 -5.76 2.08 19.55
CA ARG A 18 -5.93 1.29 18.31
C ARG A 18 -7.36 0.78 18.09
N SER A 19 -7.97 0.21 19.13
CA SER A 19 -9.34 -0.30 19.04
C SER A 19 -10.36 0.82 18.75
N ALA A 20 -10.17 2.00 19.34
CA ALA A 20 -11.01 3.16 19.08
C ALA A 20 -10.78 3.70 17.65
N VAL A 21 -9.55 3.69 17.14
CA VAL A 21 -9.23 4.05 15.74
C VAL A 21 -9.94 3.11 14.77
N ILE A 22 -9.87 1.80 15.01
CA ILE A 22 -10.57 0.80 14.19
C ILE A 22 -12.09 1.03 14.23
N GLN A 23 -12.66 1.29 15.41
CA GLN A 23 -14.09 1.56 15.53
C GLN A 23 -14.50 2.82 14.75
N ARG A 24 -13.72 3.92 14.85
CA ARG A 24 -13.98 5.14 14.06
C ARG A 24 -13.93 4.89 12.54
N ALA A 25 -13.06 3.98 12.08
CA ALA A 25 -13.02 3.59 10.67
C ALA A 25 -14.33 2.90 10.25
N ILE A 26 -14.81 1.95 11.05
CA ILE A 26 -16.10 1.27 10.81
C ILE A 26 -17.24 2.29 10.80
N ASP A 27 -17.31 3.17 11.80
CA ASP A 27 -18.35 4.20 11.92
C ASP A 27 -18.31 5.19 10.73
N ALA A 28 -17.14 5.40 10.12
CA ALA A 28 -16.96 6.20 8.91
C ALA A 28 -17.31 5.45 7.61
N GLY A 29 -17.74 4.18 7.68
CA GLY A 29 -18.14 3.37 6.54
C GLY A 29 -16.98 2.67 5.80
N ILE A 30 -15.82 2.51 6.48
CA ILE A 30 -14.70 1.72 5.95
C ILE A 30 -15.00 0.25 6.23
N SER A 31 -15.14 -0.54 5.17
CA SER A 31 -15.52 -1.95 5.28
C SER A 31 -14.35 -2.88 5.53
N HIS A 32 -13.17 -2.55 5.00
CA HIS A 32 -11.98 -3.37 5.14
C HIS A 32 -10.73 -2.49 5.23
N MET A 33 -9.68 -3.03 5.86
CA MET A 33 -8.37 -2.39 5.99
C MET A 33 -7.27 -3.41 5.74
N ILE A 34 -6.17 -2.96 5.11
CA ILE A 34 -4.93 -3.76 5.01
C ILE A 34 -3.88 -3.08 5.88
N THR A 35 -3.48 -3.75 6.97
CA THR A 35 -2.39 -3.28 7.82
C THR A 35 -1.06 -3.83 7.35
N ILE A 36 -0.04 -2.99 7.34
CA ILE A 36 1.24 -3.25 6.69
C ILE A 36 2.33 -3.51 7.74
N GLY A 37 3.03 -4.62 7.58
CA GLY A 37 4.26 -4.88 8.30
C GLY A 37 5.47 -4.35 7.53
N THR A 38 6.40 -3.69 8.22
CA THR A 38 7.59 -3.07 7.63
C THR A 38 8.87 -3.85 7.87
N ASP A 39 8.84 -4.76 8.84
CA ASP A 39 9.90 -5.72 9.18
C ASP A 39 9.28 -7.05 9.65
N ILE A 40 10.11 -8.02 9.99
CA ILE A 40 9.64 -9.34 10.46
C ILE A 40 8.78 -9.24 11.72
N GLU A 41 9.18 -8.45 12.71
CA GLU A 41 8.45 -8.34 13.98
C GLU A 41 7.15 -7.55 13.80
N ASP A 42 7.17 -6.50 12.98
CA ASP A 42 5.98 -5.74 12.63
C ASP A 42 5.01 -6.58 11.77
N SER A 43 5.53 -7.36 10.84
CA SER A 43 4.73 -8.32 10.06
C SER A 43 4.01 -9.34 10.96
N LYS A 44 4.65 -9.83 12.02
CA LYS A 44 4.00 -10.71 13.02
C LYS A 44 2.89 -9.98 13.77
N ARG A 45 3.12 -8.71 14.17
CA ARG A 45 2.10 -7.88 14.82
C ARG A 45 0.92 -7.59 13.89
N ALA A 46 1.19 -7.29 12.62
CA ALA A 46 0.17 -7.05 11.60
C ALA A 46 -0.72 -8.29 11.39
N ILE A 47 -0.13 -9.48 11.31
CA ILE A 47 -0.87 -10.74 11.23
C ILE A 47 -1.74 -10.96 12.48
N ALA A 48 -1.15 -10.80 13.68
CA ALA A 48 -1.87 -11.00 14.93
C ALA A 48 -3.07 -10.05 15.06
N LEU A 49 -2.91 -8.79 14.63
CA LEU A 49 -4.01 -7.82 14.56
C LEU A 49 -5.08 -8.27 13.57
N ALA A 50 -4.68 -8.66 12.37
CA ALA A 50 -5.63 -9.09 11.32
C ALA A 50 -6.40 -10.37 11.71
N GLU A 51 -5.78 -11.29 12.44
CA GLU A 51 -6.46 -12.49 12.97
C GLU A 51 -7.55 -12.16 14.01
N GLY A 52 -7.45 -11.00 14.67
CA GLY A 52 -8.45 -10.52 15.64
C GLY A 52 -9.69 -9.88 15.02
N TYR A 53 -9.70 -9.59 13.71
CA TYR A 53 -10.81 -8.91 13.05
C TYR A 53 -11.12 -9.53 11.68
N GLU A 54 -12.42 -9.76 11.38
CA GLU A 54 -12.81 -10.36 10.10
C GLU A 54 -12.47 -9.47 8.90
N PHE A 55 -12.56 -8.16 9.06
CA PHE A 55 -12.41 -7.13 8.03
C PHE A 55 -11.00 -6.51 7.94
N ILE A 56 -10.03 -6.99 8.75
CA ILE A 56 -8.64 -6.57 8.65
C ILE A 56 -7.82 -7.70 8.02
N TYR A 57 -6.99 -7.31 7.07
CA TYR A 57 -5.99 -8.15 6.41
C TYR A 57 -4.60 -7.59 6.68
N ALA A 58 -3.57 -8.38 6.38
CA ALA A 58 -2.17 -7.99 6.57
C ALA A 58 -1.38 -8.09 5.27
N ALA A 59 -0.40 -7.22 5.09
CA ALA A 59 0.71 -7.43 4.19
C ALA A 59 2.00 -7.61 5.01
N VAL A 60 2.94 -8.39 4.49
CA VAL A 60 4.20 -8.72 5.16
C VAL A 60 5.38 -8.49 4.23
N GLY A 61 6.43 -7.85 4.72
CA GLY A 61 7.60 -7.53 3.92
C GLY A 61 8.68 -6.83 4.71
N ILE A 62 9.71 -6.39 4.00
CA ILE A 62 10.81 -5.57 4.53
C ILE A 62 10.80 -4.23 3.81
N HIS A 63 10.48 -3.18 4.53
CA HIS A 63 10.53 -1.82 4.02
C HIS A 63 11.96 -1.46 3.60
N PRO A 64 12.16 -0.69 2.51
CA PRO A 64 13.51 -0.31 2.07
C PRO A 64 14.36 0.39 3.13
N HIS A 65 13.76 1.02 4.13
CA HIS A 65 14.50 1.61 5.25
C HIS A 65 15.18 0.58 6.15
N ASP A 66 14.58 -0.61 6.30
CA ASP A 66 15.00 -1.65 7.23
C ASP A 66 15.85 -2.75 6.56
N ALA A 67 16.00 -2.68 5.22
CA ALA A 67 16.71 -3.68 4.43
C ALA A 67 18.18 -3.88 4.88
N ARG A 68 18.87 -2.82 5.34
CA ARG A 68 20.26 -2.89 5.84
C ARG A 68 20.44 -3.75 7.10
N ASP A 69 19.37 -3.92 7.87
CA ASP A 69 19.41 -4.65 9.14
C ASP A 69 19.33 -6.17 8.93
N ILE A 70 19.12 -6.58 7.69
CA ILE A 70 19.05 -7.97 7.25
C ILE A 70 20.43 -8.48 6.90
N THR A 71 20.98 -9.34 7.75
CA THR A 71 22.30 -9.96 7.56
C THR A 71 22.25 -11.38 7.00
N ASP A 72 21.09 -12.04 7.07
CA ASP A 72 20.86 -13.40 6.59
C ASP A 72 19.61 -13.44 5.69
N ILE A 73 19.86 -13.25 4.39
CA ILE A 73 18.81 -13.17 3.35
C ILE A 73 18.03 -14.48 3.22
N GLU A 74 18.69 -15.64 3.35
CA GLU A 74 18.03 -16.95 3.21
C GLU A 74 17.04 -17.15 4.38
N ASN A 75 17.45 -16.89 5.61
CA ASN A 75 16.61 -17.02 6.78
C ASN A 75 15.43 -16.03 6.75
N VAL A 76 15.65 -14.79 6.29
CA VAL A 76 14.59 -13.80 6.12
C VAL A 76 13.59 -14.23 5.03
N SER A 77 14.09 -14.72 3.91
CA SER A 77 13.25 -15.26 2.82
C SER A 77 12.33 -16.38 3.33
N ASP A 78 12.86 -17.35 4.05
CA ASP A 78 12.08 -18.45 4.62
C ASP A 78 11.08 -17.95 5.68
N THR A 79 11.46 -16.95 6.45
CA THR A 79 10.58 -16.35 7.48
C THR A 79 9.43 -15.61 6.82
N ILE A 80 9.70 -14.74 5.83
CA ILE A 80 8.65 -14.03 5.08
C ILE A 80 7.72 -15.04 4.41
N LYS A 81 8.26 -16.10 3.80
CA LYS A 81 7.46 -17.16 3.18
C LYS A 81 6.50 -17.83 4.17
N LYS A 82 6.97 -18.13 5.39
CA LYS A 82 6.13 -18.69 6.47
C LYS A 82 5.05 -17.70 6.91
N LEU A 83 5.37 -16.42 7.07
CA LEU A 83 4.40 -15.38 7.42
C LEU A 83 3.37 -15.18 6.31
N ALA A 84 3.82 -15.10 5.08
CA ALA A 84 2.97 -14.91 3.90
C ALA A 84 2.01 -16.08 3.63
N SER A 85 2.27 -17.27 4.19
CA SER A 85 1.35 -18.42 4.10
C SER A 85 0.14 -18.32 5.05
N LYS A 86 0.09 -17.32 5.93
CA LYS A 86 -1.03 -17.13 6.86
C LYS A 86 -2.27 -16.64 6.13
N LYS A 87 -3.44 -17.15 6.54
CA LYS A 87 -4.74 -16.89 5.86
C LYS A 87 -5.09 -15.41 5.72
N LYS A 88 -4.67 -14.59 6.68
CA LYS A 88 -4.96 -13.14 6.69
C LYS A 88 -3.97 -12.31 5.88
N VAL A 89 -2.90 -12.92 5.37
CA VAL A 89 -1.91 -12.23 4.55
C VAL A 89 -2.36 -12.23 3.10
N VAL A 90 -2.46 -11.04 2.51
CA VAL A 90 -3.03 -10.82 1.17
C VAL A 90 -2.03 -10.22 0.18
N ALA A 91 -0.85 -9.80 0.64
CA ALA A 91 0.20 -9.22 -0.22
C ALA A 91 1.58 -9.40 0.40
N LEU A 92 2.63 -9.35 -0.43
CA LEU A 92 3.99 -9.07 0.01
C LEU A 92 4.26 -7.56 -0.09
N GLY A 93 4.87 -7.04 0.93
CA GLY A 93 5.20 -5.62 1.08
C GLY A 93 4.81 -5.11 2.49
N GLU A 94 5.26 -3.93 2.81
CA GLU A 94 5.79 -2.90 1.93
C GLU A 94 7.23 -3.22 1.53
N THR A 95 7.52 -3.19 0.24
CA THR A 95 8.85 -3.41 -0.32
C THR A 95 9.13 -2.40 -1.43
N GLY A 96 10.36 -2.22 -1.83
CA GLY A 96 10.70 -1.31 -2.92
C GLY A 96 11.92 -0.45 -2.65
N LEU A 97 11.90 0.83 -3.08
CA LEU A 97 13.06 1.70 -3.09
C LEU A 97 12.75 3.09 -2.52
N ASP A 98 13.57 3.58 -1.62
CA ASP A 98 13.56 4.95 -1.10
C ASP A 98 14.95 5.59 -1.24
N TYR A 99 15.13 6.39 -2.27
CA TYR A 99 16.39 7.11 -2.52
C TYR A 99 16.38 8.53 -1.93
N HIS A 100 15.27 8.92 -1.32
CA HIS A 100 15.18 10.19 -0.62
C HIS A 100 15.83 10.12 0.76
N TYR A 101 15.46 9.14 1.58
CA TYR A 101 15.99 8.99 2.93
C TYR A 101 17.30 8.18 2.98
N MET A 102 17.46 7.20 2.08
CA MET A 102 18.65 6.36 1.99
C MET A 102 19.08 5.75 3.32
N HIS A 103 18.10 5.28 4.12
CA HIS A 103 18.40 4.60 5.38
C HIS A 103 19.13 3.28 5.17
N SER A 104 18.89 2.61 4.04
CA SER A 104 19.65 1.47 3.54
C SER A 104 20.36 1.84 2.24
N PRO A 105 21.54 1.28 1.94
CA PRO A 105 22.21 1.46 0.64
C PRO A 105 21.31 1.01 -0.53
N ALA A 106 21.40 1.70 -1.67
CA ALA A 106 20.56 1.44 -2.83
C ALA A 106 20.64 -0.02 -3.32
N GLU A 107 21.84 -0.59 -3.33
CA GLU A 107 22.10 -1.96 -3.78
C GLU A 107 21.38 -2.97 -2.89
N ILE A 108 21.38 -2.74 -1.56
CA ILE A 108 20.69 -3.61 -0.59
C ILE A 108 19.17 -3.48 -0.74
N GLN A 109 18.64 -2.26 -0.92
CA GLN A 109 17.23 -2.06 -1.20
C GLN A 109 16.80 -2.81 -2.48
N GLN A 110 17.59 -2.70 -3.56
CA GLN A 110 17.32 -3.39 -4.84
C GLN A 110 17.35 -4.91 -4.69
N GLU A 111 18.28 -5.45 -3.92
CA GLU A 111 18.38 -6.90 -3.66
C GLU A 111 17.13 -7.42 -2.93
N HIS A 112 16.71 -6.74 -1.86
CA HIS A 112 15.50 -7.09 -1.10
C HIS A 112 14.24 -6.95 -1.95
N PHE A 113 14.14 -5.89 -2.74
CA PHE A 113 13.01 -5.68 -3.63
C PHE A 113 12.86 -6.83 -4.64
N ARG A 114 13.96 -7.27 -5.26
CA ARG A 114 13.96 -8.44 -6.15
C ARG A 114 13.57 -9.72 -5.43
N LEU A 115 14.12 -9.94 -4.26
CA LEU A 115 13.81 -11.10 -3.43
C LEU A 115 12.30 -11.19 -3.17
N GLU A 116 11.69 -10.11 -2.71
CA GLU A 116 10.28 -10.11 -2.34
C GLU A 116 9.35 -10.23 -3.56
N ILE A 117 9.68 -9.65 -4.71
CA ILE A 117 8.93 -9.90 -5.95
C ILE A 117 9.01 -11.40 -6.33
N ASN A 118 10.17 -12.04 -6.19
CA ASN A 118 10.33 -13.46 -6.50
C ASN A 118 9.57 -14.35 -5.50
N LEU A 119 9.57 -14.00 -4.22
CA LEU A 119 8.72 -14.65 -3.22
C LEU A 119 7.23 -14.49 -3.55
N ALA A 120 6.79 -13.28 -3.87
CA ALA A 120 5.41 -13.00 -4.26
C ALA A 120 4.97 -13.88 -5.43
N LYS A 121 5.81 -14.03 -6.46
CA LYS A 121 5.55 -14.95 -7.59
C LYS A 121 5.38 -16.39 -7.12
N SER A 122 6.26 -16.87 -6.25
CA SER A 122 6.21 -18.25 -5.75
C SER A 122 4.96 -18.55 -4.92
N LEU A 123 4.41 -17.53 -4.26
CA LEU A 123 3.25 -17.61 -3.39
C LEU A 123 1.94 -17.20 -4.08
N GLY A 124 2.03 -16.63 -5.27
CA GLY A 124 0.87 -16.11 -6.01
C GLY A 124 0.22 -14.91 -5.33
N LEU A 125 0.99 -14.12 -4.57
CA LEU A 125 0.52 -12.91 -3.89
C LEU A 125 0.93 -11.65 -4.68
N PRO A 126 0.13 -10.58 -4.67
CA PRO A 126 0.52 -9.30 -5.24
C PRO A 126 1.58 -8.61 -4.37
N VAL A 127 2.28 -7.61 -4.94
CA VAL A 127 3.25 -6.79 -4.22
C VAL A 127 2.71 -5.39 -3.93
N ILE A 128 3.00 -4.86 -2.74
CA ILE A 128 2.79 -3.45 -2.38
C ILE A 128 4.13 -2.74 -2.46
N VAL A 129 4.26 -1.84 -3.43
CA VAL A 129 5.55 -1.25 -3.82
C VAL A 129 5.66 0.19 -3.35
N HIS A 130 6.67 0.44 -2.52
CA HIS A 130 7.17 1.77 -2.17
C HIS A 130 8.12 2.28 -3.25
N SER A 131 7.96 3.54 -3.66
CA SER A 131 8.89 4.18 -4.60
C SER A 131 9.01 5.66 -4.33
N ARG A 132 10.17 6.09 -3.84
CA ARG A 132 10.44 7.50 -3.55
C ARG A 132 11.79 7.93 -4.12
N GLU A 133 11.75 8.88 -5.08
CA GLU A 133 12.92 9.36 -5.82
C GLU A 133 13.72 8.23 -6.50
N ALA A 134 13.06 7.10 -6.81
CA ALA A 134 13.65 5.86 -7.34
C ALA A 134 12.96 5.34 -8.61
N LYS A 135 12.29 6.23 -9.38
CA LYS A 135 11.45 5.87 -10.53
C LYS A 135 12.10 4.88 -11.48
N GLU A 136 13.31 5.19 -11.96
CA GLU A 136 13.96 4.43 -13.03
C GLU A 136 14.28 2.99 -12.57
N ASP A 137 14.87 2.85 -11.38
CA ASP A 137 15.21 1.54 -10.83
C ASP A 137 13.97 0.75 -10.41
N THR A 138 12.94 1.41 -9.85
CA THR A 138 11.68 0.77 -9.53
C THR A 138 11.05 0.14 -10.78
N LEU A 139 10.90 0.92 -11.86
CA LEU A 139 10.31 0.41 -13.11
C LEU A 139 11.18 -0.67 -13.76
N ARG A 140 12.51 -0.52 -13.73
CA ARG A 140 13.45 -1.50 -14.25
C ARG A 140 13.33 -2.83 -13.53
N ILE A 141 13.38 -2.82 -12.20
CA ILE A 141 13.29 -4.04 -11.38
C ILE A 141 11.93 -4.72 -11.55
N LEU A 142 10.84 -3.97 -11.49
CA LEU A 142 9.49 -4.52 -11.70
C LEU A 142 9.38 -5.25 -13.05
N LYS A 143 9.96 -4.66 -14.11
CA LYS A 143 9.96 -5.27 -15.45
C LYS A 143 10.88 -6.50 -15.53
N GLU A 144 12.10 -6.40 -15.01
CA GLU A 144 13.09 -7.51 -15.01
C GLU A 144 12.56 -8.70 -14.24
N GLU A 145 11.92 -8.47 -13.08
CA GLU A 145 11.33 -9.53 -12.26
C GLU A 145 9.93 -9.96 -12.72
N LYS A 146 9.41 -9.42 -13.84
CA LYS A 146 8.12 -9.80 -14.42
C LYS A 146 6.97 -9.71 -13.41
N VAL A 147 6.79 -8.53 -12.81
CA VAL A 147 5.77 -8.27 -11.79
C VAL A 147 4.35 -8.55 -12.30
N GLU A 148 4.12 -8.51 -13.60
CA GLU A 148 2.83 -8.82 -14.22
C GLU A 148 2.31 -10.24 -13.89
N VAL A 149 3.18 -11.15 -13.46
CA VAL A 149 2.80 -12.52 -13.05
C VAL A 149 2.00 -12.51 -11.75
N THR A 150 2.35 -11.62 -10.83
CA THR A 150 1.68 -11.50 -9.52
C THR A 150 0.67 -10.36 -9.48
N GLY A 151 0.93 -9.33 -10.27
CA GLY A 151 0.31 -8.02 -10.09
C GLY A 151 0.87 -7.30 -8.87
N GLY A 152 0.35 -6.11 -8.61
CA GLY A 152 0.75 -5.31 -7.46
C GLY A 152 0.19 -3.90 -7.54
N VAL A 153 0.62 -3.06 -6.61
CA VAL A 153 0.24 -1.65 -6.52
C VAL A 153 1.48 -0.79 -6.24
N LEU A 154 1.62 0.31 -6.96
CA LEU A 154 2.46 1.41 -6.49
C LEU A 154 1.67 2.18 -5.44
N HIS A 155 2.01 1.98 -4.16
CA HIS A 155 1.33 2.63 -3.05
C HIS A 155 1.78 4.08 -2.93
N CYS A 156 0.96 4.90 -2.30
CA CYS A 156 1.23 6.32 -2.03
C CYS A 156 1.86 7.07 -3.21
N PHE A 157 1.30 6.85 -4.41
CA PHE A 157 1.91 7.26 -5.66
C PHE A 157 2.26 8.75 -5.69
N SER A 158 3.53 9.04 -5.91
CA SER A 158 4.09 10.39 -6.00
C SER A 158 4.87 10.64 -7.29
N GLY A 159 4.85 9.69 -8.23
CA GLY A 159 5.54 9.74 -9.51
C GLY A 159 4.94 10.72 -10.51
N ASP A 160 5.31 10.55 -11.76
CA ASP A 160 4.79 11.32 -12.90
C ASP A 160 3.90 10.43 -13.82
N MET A 161 3.34 11.04 -14.88
CA MET A 161 2.48 10.34 -15.83
C MET A 161 3.21 9.18 -16.53
N ASP A 162 4.47 9.37 -16.91
CA ASP A 162 5.27 8.31 -17.57
C ASP A 162 5.45 7.10 -16.64
N MET A 163 5.70 7.34 -15.36
CA MET A 163 5.77 6.25 -14.37
C MET A 163 4.42 5.55 -14.22
N ALA A 164 3.32 6.30 -14.15
CA ALA A 164 1.98 5.73 -14.04
C ALA A 164 1.64 4.86 -15.26
N GLU A 165 1.87 5.36 -16.47
CA GLU A 165 1.61 4.62 -17.72
C GLU A 165 2.43 3.34 -17.81
N LYS A 166 3.73 3.39 -17.48
CA LYS A 166 4.59 2.20 -17.49
C LYS A 166 4.16 1.16 -16.44
N ALA A 167 3.75 1.61 -15.26
CA ALA A 167 3.23 0.72 -14.21
C ALA A 167 1.90 0.06 -14.64
N LEU A 168 0.99 0.84 -15.22
CA LEU A 168 -0.28 0.33 -15.76
C LEU A 168 -0.06 -0.70 -16.89
N ASN A 169 0.91 -0.48 -17.77
CA ASN A 169 1.28 -1.42 -18.84
C ASN A 169 1.86 -2.74 -18.29
N MET A 170 2.43 -2.73 -17.09
CA MET A 170 2.84 -3.94 -16.36
C MET A 170 1.69 -4.55 -15.53
N GLY A 171 0.45 -4.05 -15.68
CA GLY A 171 -0.73 -4.58 -14.99
C GLY A 171 -0.90 -4.10 -13.55
N LEU A 172 -0.08 -3.18 -13.07
CA LEU A 172 -0.15 -2.67 -11.71
C LEU A 172 -1.36 -1.74 -11.48
N TYR A 173 -1.71 -1.60 -10.22
CA TYR A 173 -2.62 -0.56 -9.72
C TYR A 173 -1.82 0.64 -9.23
N ILE A 174 -2.49 1.78 -9.16
CA ILE A 174 -1.94 3.03 -8.60
C ILE A 174 -2.81 3.41 -7.40
N SER A 175 -2.20 3.55 -6.22
CA SER A 175 -2.90 3.94 -5.01
C SER A 175 -2.60 5.40 -4.65
N PHE A 176 -3.63 6.12 -4.21
CA PHE A 176 -3.54 7.51 -3.80
C PHE A 176 -3.90 7.66 -2.33
N SER A 177 -3.05 8.41 -1.62
CA SER A 177 -3.21 8.74 -0.20
C SER A 177 -3.82 10.14 0.01
N GLY A 178 -3.91 10.58 1.26
CA GLY A 178 -4.39 11.90 1.65
C GLY A 178 -3.69 13.08 0.96
N VAL A 179 -2.50 12.87 0.39
CA VAL A 179 -1.74 13.86 -0.39
C VAL A 179 -2.55 14.43 -1.55
N ILE A 180 -3.46 13.65 -2.15
CA ILE A 180 -4.31 14.12 -3.26
C ILE A 180 -5.21 15.30 -2.87
N THR A 181 -5.45 15.50 -1.57
CA THR A 181 -6.26 16.61 -1.05
C THR A 181 -5.49 17.92 -0.87
N PHE A 182 -4.15 17.89 -1.02
CA PHE A 182 -3.32 19.05 -0.75
C PHE A 182 -3.39 20.09 -1.88
N LYS A 183 -3.21 21.36 -1.54
CA LYS A 183 -3.31 22.49 -2.49
C LYS A 183 -2.32 22.39 -3.65
N ASN A 184 -1.17 21.79 -3.43
CA ASN A 184 -0.09 21.62 -4.42
C ASN A 184 -0.15 20.29 -5.18
N ALA A 185 -1.21 19.49 -5.02
CA ALA A 185 -1.33 18.17 -5.63
C ALA A 185 -1.80 18.19 -7.10
N LYS A 186 -1.73 19.34 -7.83
CA LYS A 186 -2.26 19.48 -9.19
C LYS A 186 -1.76 18.40 -10.15
N LYS A 187 -0.46 18.05 -10.10
CA LYS A 187 0.10 16.96 -10.93
C LYS A 187 -0.59 15.62 -10.67
N MET A 188 -0.87 15.31 -9.40
CA MET A 188 -1.59 14.09 -9.05
C MET A 188 -3.04 14.12 -9.52
N HIS A 189 -3.71 15.29 -9.49
CA HIS A 189 -5.06 15.44 -10.05
C HIS A 189 -5.09 15.12 -11.56
N ASP A 190 -4.09 15.58 -12.31
CA ASP A 190 -3.99 15.31 -13.75
C ASP A 190 -3.79 13.80 -14.01
N ILE A 191 -2.96 13.13 -13.19
CA ILE A 191 -2.74 11.68 -13.26
C ILE A 191 -4.04 10.93 -12.92
N VAL A 192 -4.68 11.24 -11.79
CA VAL A 192 -5.96 10.64 -11.41
C VAL A 192 -6.98 10.77 -12.54
N LYS A 193 -7.06 11.95 -13.16
CA LYS A 193 -7.99 12.19 -14.28
C LYS A 193 -7.72 11.29 -15.48
N ALA A 194 -6.46 11.04 -15.80
CA ALA A 194 -6.02 10.31 -17.00
C ALA A 194 -6.13 8.79 -16.85
N ILE A 195 -5.74 8.23 -15.70
CA ILE A 195 -5.66 6.77 -15.53
C ILE A 195 -7.04 6.11 -15.42
N PRO A 196 -7.19 4.84 -15.86
CA PRO A 196 -8.47 4.13 -15.80
C PRO A 196 -8.95 3.95 -14.35
N LEU A 197 -10.25 4.15 -14.10
CA LEU A 197 -10.83 4.01 -12.77
C LEU A 197 -10.66 2.60 -12.18
N ASN A 198 -10.69 1.57 -13.03
CA ASN A 198 -10.49 0.18 -12.63
C ASN A 198 -9.03 -0.18 -12.33
N ARG A 199 -8.14 0.80 -12.24
CA ARG A 199 -6.73 0.67 -11.85
C ARG A 199 -6.35 1.60 -10.69
N ILE A 200 -7.32 2.28 -10.10
CA ILE A 200 -7.14 3.15 -8.94
C ILE A 200 -7.42 2.37 -7.65
N LEU A 201 -6.58 2.57 -6.65
CA LEU A 201 -6.81 2.24 -5.25
C LEU A 201 -6.70 3.50 -4.40
N ILE A 202 -7.20 3.42 -3.17
CA ILE A 202 -7.08 4.50 -2.17
C ILE A 202 -6.56 3.95 -0.85
N GLU A 203 -5.88 4.80 -0.12
CA GLU A 203 -5.28 4.46 1.16
C GLU A 203 -5.15 5.68 2.05
N THR A 204 -4.83 5.47 3.31
CA THR A 204 -4.45 6.55 4.22
C THR A 204 -2.96 6.72 4.37
N ASP A 205 -2.21 5.64 4.37
CA ASP A 205 -0.82 5.58 4.85
C ASP A 205 -0.72 6.06 6.32
N ALA A 206 -1.79 5.79 7.09
CA ALA A 206 -1.87 6.22 8.49
C ALA A 206 -0.80 5.52 9.35
N PRO A 207 -0.11 6.27 10.24
CA PRO A 207 -0.45 7.58 10.83
C PRO A 207 0.00 8.81 10.04
N PHE A 208 0.57 8.63 8.84
CA PHE A 208 1.16 9.68 8.02
C PHE A 208 0.15 10.36 7.09
N LEU A 209 0.58 11.42 6.41
CA LEU A 209 -0.06 12.03 5.23
C LEU A 209 -1.54 12.44 5.41
N THR A 210 -1.89 12.91 6.60
CA THR A 210 -3.25 13.30 6.98
C THR A 210 -3.89 14.22 5.94
N PRO A 211 -5.09 13.89 5.40
CA PRO A 211 -5.77 14.69 4.39
C PRO A 211 -6.32 16.00 4.93
N VAL A 212 -6.61 16.94 4.03
CA VAL A 212 -7.46 18.09 4.35
C VAL A 212 -8.89 17.57 4.65
N PRO A 213 -9.58 18.07 5.71
CA PRO A 213 -9.24 19.23 6.54
C PRO A 213 -8.40 18.93 7.80
N HIS A 214 -7.94 17.72 8.00
CA HIS A 214 -7.29 17.27 9.24
C HIS A 214 -5.77 17.44 9.28
N ARG A 215 -5.18 18.19 8.35
CA ARG A 215 -3.72 18.45 8.30
C ARG A 215 -3.13 18.82 9.66
N GLY A 216 -1.94 18.25 9.97
CA GLY A 216 -1.24 18.48 11.24
C GLY A 216 -1.71 17.61 12.40
N LYS A 217 -2.73 16.78 12.22
CA LYS A 217 -3.15 15.76 13.18
C LYS A 217 -2.60 14.39 12.76
N ARG A 218 -2.57 13.41 13.67
CA ARG A 218 -2.31 12.01 13.33
C ARG A 218 -3.38 11.54 12.34
N ASN A 219 -2.97 10.88 11.27
CA ASN A 219 -3.88 10.25 10.32
C ASN A 219 -4.49 8.98 10.91
N GLU A 220 -5.63 8.55 10.41
CA GLU A 220 -6.30 7.29 10.77
C GLU A 220 -7.12 6.76 9.59
N PRO A 221 -7.40 5.43 9.52
CA PRO A 221 -8.12 4.83 8.40
C PRO A 221 -9.48 5.46 8.09
N ALA A 222 -10.17 6.01 9.09
CA ALA A 222 -11.42 6.76 8.92
C ALA A 222 -11.30 7.91 7.92
N TYR A 223 -10.09 8.44 7.71
CA TYR A 223 -9.87 9.59 6.84
C TYR A 223 -9.66 9.23 5.37
N VAL A 224 -9.61 7.94 5.00
CA VAL A 224 -9.56 7.54 3.59
C VAL A 224 -10.76 8.07 2.78
N LYS A 225 -11.88 8.35 3.44
CA LYS A 225 -13.05 8.97 2.81
C LYS A 225 -12.74 10.30 2.13
N TYR A 226 -11.85 11.12 2.69
CA TYR A 226 -11.47 12.41 2.08
C TYR A 226 -10.63 12.22 0.81
N THR A 227 -9.81 11.18 0.77
CA THR A 227 -9.12 10.75 -0.44
C THR A 227 -10.14 10.31 -1.50
N ALA A 228 -11.11 9.49 -1.11
CA ALA A 228 -12.18 9.03 -2.00
C ALA A 228 -13.04 10.19 -2.53
N GLU A 229 -13.51 11.09 -1.66
CA GLU A 229 -14.29 12.27 -2.05
C GLU A 229 -13.53 13.11 -3.08
N LYS A 230 -12.22 13.33 -2.85
CA LYS A 230 -11.38 14.10 -3.77
C LYS A 230 -11.21 13.42 -5.13
N ILE A 231 -11.02 12.11 -5.17
CA ILE A 231 -10.90 11.36 -6.42
C ILE A 231 -12.24 11.34 -7.18
N ALA A 232 -13.37 11.17 -6.48
CA ALA A 232 -14.71 11.23 -7.07
C ALA A 232 -14.95 12.60 -7.75
N ASP A 233 -14.60 13.69 -7.06
CA ASP A 233 -14.65 15.05 -7.61
C ASP A 233 -13.82 15.21 -8.90
N ILE A 234 -12.56 14.74 -8.89
CA ILE A 234 -11.66 14.81 -10.05
C ILE A 234 -12.19 13.99 -11.23
N LYS A 235 -12.76 12.82 -10.95
CA LYS A 235 -13.34 11.91 -11.97
C LYS A 235 -14.73 12.35 -12.45
N GLY A 236 -15.40 13.25 -11.73
CA GLY A 236 -16.76 13.68 -12.04
C GLY A 236 -17.81 12.59 -11.86
N ILE A 237 -17.62 11.71 -10.87
CA ILE A 237 -18.51 10.59 -10.54
C ILE A 237 -18.99 10.68 -9.09
N SER A 238 -20.02 9.92 -8.74
CA SER A 238 -20.48 9.85 -7.34
C SER A 238 -19.48 9.12 -6.43
N LEU A 239 -19.49 9.44 -5.14
CA LEU A 239 -18.70 8.71 -4.14
C LEU A 239 -19.12 7.23 -4.05
N GLU A 240 -20.38 6.92 -4.29
CA GLU A 240 -20.92 5.57 -4.30
C GLU A 240 -20.33 4.75 -5.46
N GLU A 241 -20.32 5.31 -6.67
CA GLU A 241 -19.72 4.69 -7.87
C GLU A 241 -18.22 4.47 -7.69
N LEU A 242 -17.50 5.49 -7.18
CA LEU A 242 -16.09 5.37 -6.87
C LEU A 242 -15.85 4.26 -5.83
N GLY A 243 -16.57 4.29 -4.72
CA GLY A 243 -16.40 3.35 -3.62
C GLY A 243 -16.61 1.91 -4.08
N LYS A 244 -17.65 1.64 -4.88
CA LYS A 244 -17.88 0.33 -5.49
C LYS A 244 -16.69 -0.10 -6.35
N THR A 245 -16.27 0.74 -7.27
CA THR A 245 -15.18 0.38 -8.20
C THR A 245 -13.86 0.13 -7.48
N ILE A 246 -13.51 0.97 -6.50
CA ILE A 246 -12.26 0.80 -5.73
C ILE A 246 -12.32 -0.47 -4.86
N THR A 247 -13.46 -0.75 -4.25
CA THR A 247 -13.66 -1.98 -3.48
C THR A 247 -13.52 -3.21 -4.38
N ASP A 248 -14.10 -3.20 -5.57
CA ASP A 248 -13.96 -4.27 -6.57
C ASP A 248 -12.49 -4.41 -7.04
N ASN A 249 -11.77 -3.29 -7.21
CA ASN A 249 -10.35 -3.29 -7.56
C ASN A 249 -9.50 -3.95 -6.48
N ALA A 250 -9.72 -3.55 -5.21
CA ALA A 250 -9.00 -4.12 -4.07
C ALA A 250 -9.32 -5.60 -3.90
N ALA A 251 -10.59 -5.99 -3.99
CA ALA A 251 -11.00 -7.39 -3.95
C ALA A 251 -10.31 -8.23 -5.03
N ARG A 252 -10.22 -7.71 -6.24
CA ARG A 252 -9.55 -8.39 -7.36
C ARG A 252 -8.05 -8.52 -7.15
N LEU A 253 -7.36 -7.43 -6.74
CA LEU A 253 -5.91 -7.45 -6.55
C LEU A 253 -5.52 -8.35 -5.38
N PHE A 254 -6.13 -8.14 -4.23
CA PHE A 254 -5.76 -8.79 -2.97
C PHE A 254 -6.57 -10.06 -2.69
N ARG A 255 -7.47 -10.46 -3.60
CA ARG A 255 -8.36 -11.64 -3.46
C ARG A 255 -9.15 -11.63 -2.16
N LEU A 256 -9.64 -10.44 -1.77
CA LEU A 256 -10.42 -10.29 -0.55
C LEU A 256 -11.81 -10.92 -0.70
N ILE A 257 -12.31 -11.48 0.39
CA ILE A 257 -13.70 -11.89 0.51
C ILE A 257 -14.45 -10.68 1.09
N ILE A 258 -15.25 -10.02 0.26
CA ILE A 258 -15.98 -8.78 0.59
C ILE A 258 -17.48 -9.03 0.50
#